data_423caf120b2063e8e139f581894f76d0
#
_entry.id   423caf120b2063e8e139f581894f76d0
#
_cell.length_a   1.000
_cell.length_b   1.000
_cell.length_c   1.000
_cell.angle_alpha   90.00
_cell.angle_beta   90.00
_cell.angle_gamma   90.00
#
_symmetry.space_group_name_H-M   'P 1'
#
loop_
_entity.id
_entity.type
_entity.pdbx_description
1 polymer ?
#
loop_
_entity_poly.entity_id
_entity_poly.type
_entity_poly.pdbx_seq_one_letter_code
_entity_poly.pdbx_strand_id
1 'polypeptide(L)'
;MKLDIRPTFLDSALRQSAPVQKGVRKMVETAAHLSLGELLNHEGVHLEKAKGLLTRDGKPQYTLRVTRSARAIATVEGDTLVLLFVEPDHDKAY
;
A
#
# COMPACT_ATOMS: atom_id res chain seq x y z
N MET A 1 6.62 -1.18 -11.62
CA MET A 1 5.96 -2.38 -11.08
C MET A 1 4.50 -2.41 -11.51
N LYS A 2 3.97 -3.56 -11.87
CA LYS A 2 2.56 -3.67 -12.19
C LYS A 2 1.72 -3.49 -10.93
N LEU A 3 0.57 -2.82 -11.06
CA LEU A 3 -0.35 -2.60 -9.95
C LEU A 3 -1.67 -3.29 -10.23
N ASP A 4 -2.16 -4.02 -9.24
CA ASP A 4 -3.52 -4.57 -9.24
C ASP A 4 -4.29 -3.83 -8.15
N ILE A 5 -5.12 -2.89 -8.55
CA ILE A 5 -5.89 -2.06 -7.62
C ILE A 5 -7.26 -2.72 -7.41
N ARG A 6 -7.41 -3.34 -6.26
CA ARG A 6 -8.65 -4.06 -5.94
C ARG A 6 -9.80 -3.10 -5.65
N PRO A 7 -11.06 -3.52 -5.92
CA PRO A 7 -12.23 -2.70 -5.58
C PRO A 7 -12.27 -2.27 -4.12
N THR A 8 -11.85 -3.14 -3.21
CA THR A 8 -11.78 -2.82 -1.78
C THR A 8 -10.80 -1.69 -1.49
N PHE A 9 -9.68 -1.63 -2.25
CA PHE A 9 -8.73 -0.53 -2.13
C PHE A 9 -9.34 0.80 -2.56
N LEU A 10 -9.95 0.82 -3.75
CA LEU A 10 -10.60 2.03 -4.27
C LEU A 10 -11.68 2.51 -3.31
N ASP A 11 -12.53 1.60 -2.84
CA ASP A 11 -13.60 1.93 -1.94
C ASP A 11 -13.08 2.55 -0.63
N SER A 12 -12.08 1.92 -0.03
CA SER A 12 -11.49 2.45 1.20
C SER A 12 -10.77 3.78 0.98
N ALA A 13 -10.08 3.94 -0.14
CA ALA A 13 -9.37 5.18 -0.47
C ALA A 13 -10.33 6.36 -0.65
N LEU A 14 -11.47 6.13 -1.33
CA LEU A 14 -12.46 7.17 -1.59
C LEU A 14 -13.17 7.66 -0.32
N ARG A 15 -13.14 6.86 0.74
CA ARG A 15 -13.71 7.24 2.04
C ARG A 15 -12.79 8.09 2.89
N GLN A 16 -11.55 8.24 2.47
CA GLN A 16 -10.56 8.96 3.27
C GLN A 16 -10.66 10.46 3.09
N SER A 17 -10.04 11.21 4.00
CA SER A 17 -9.93 12.66 3.91
C SER A 17 -9.15 13.07 2.65
N ALA A 18 -9.31 14.33 2.24
CA ALA A 18 -8.60 14.85 1.07
C ALA A 18 -7.07 14.71 1.16
N PRO A 19 -6.42 15.00 2.30
CA PRO A 19 -4.98 14.77 2.42
C PRO A 19 -4.57 13.31 2.22
N VAL A 20 -5.36 12.37 2.73
CA VAL A 20 -5.08 10.93 2.56
C VAL A 20 -5.27 10.52 1.10
N GLN A 21 -6.33 10.99 0.44
CA GLN A 21 -6.55 10.71 -0.99
C GLN A 21 -5.40 11.24 -1.84
N LYS A 22 -4.89 12.42 -1.54
CA LYS A 22 -3.72 12.98 -2.21
C LYS A 22 -2.49 12.10 -2.00
N GLY A 23 -2.30 11.60 -0.80
CA GLY A 23 -1.20 10.68 -0.47
C GLY A 23 -1.33 9.36 -1.22
N VAL A 24 -2.53 8.84 -1.35
CA VAL A 24 -2.80 7.60 -2.13
C VAL A 24 -2.40 7.81 -3.59
N ARG A 25 -2.82 8.93 -4.20
CA ARG A 25 -2.46 9.24 -5.59
C ARG A 25 -0.94 9.27 -5.78
N LYS A 26 -0.25 9.99 -4.91
CA LYS A 26 1.21 10.11 -4.97
C LYS A 26 1.89 8.76 -4.82
N MET A 27 1.43 7.95 -3.88
CA MET A 27 1.97 6.61 -3.65
C MET A 27 1.77 5.71 -4.87
N VAL A 28 0.58 5.70 -5.45
CA VAL A 28 0.26 4.90 -6.65
C VAL A 28 1.13 5.33 -7.83
N GLU A 29 1.24 6.63 -8.08
CA GLU A 29 2.08 7.15 -9.16
C GLU A 29 3.54 6.75 -8.99
N THR A 30 4.06 6.87 -7.77
CA THR A 30 5.43 6.49 -7.48
C THR A 30 5.65 4.98 -7.67
N ALA A 31 4.76 4.15 -7.11
CA ALA A 31 4.88 2.70 -7.20
C ALA A 31 4.81 2.20 -8.64
N ALA A 32 4.00 2.83 -9.48
CA ALA A 32 3.85 2.43 -10.88
C ALA A 32 5.16 2.58 -11.68
N HIS A 33 6.05 3.48 -11.25
CA HIS A 33 7.30 3.75 -11.98
C HIS A 33 8.53 3.03 -11.41
N LEU A 34 8.40 2.30 -10.30
CA LEU A 34 9.52 1.67 -9.64
C LEU A 34 9.41 0.14 -9.67
N SER A 35 10.55 -0.54 -9.60
CA SER A 35 10.61 -1.98 -9.39
C SER A 35 10.39 -2.30 -7.92
N LEU A 36 10.17 -3.58 -7.60
CA LEU A 36 10.04 -4.03 -6.20
C LEU A 36 11.28 -3.65 -5.38
N GLY A 37 12.47 -3.89 -5.93
CA GLY A 37 13.71 -3.56 -5.24
C GLY A 37 13.84 -2.07 -4.95
N GLU A 38 13.46 -1.24 -5.93
CA GLU A 38 13.47 0.23 -5.74
C GLU A 38 12.46 0.67 -4.68
N LEU A 39 11.26 0.04 -4.66
CA LEU A 39 10.23 0.36 -3.67
C LEU A 39 10.67 0.00 -2.25
N LEU A 40 11.35 -1.14 -2.08
CA LEU A 40 11.86 -1.56 -0.78
C LEU A 40 12.89 -0.60 -0.19
N ASN A 41 13.56 0.17 -1.05
CA ASN A 41 14.56 1.15 -0.65
C ASN A 41 14.08 2.59 -0.75
N HIS A 42 12.82 2.81 -1.12
CA HIS A 42 12.27 4.15 -1.32
C HIS A 42 11.73 4.72 -0.01
N GLU A 43 12.36 5.76 0.51
CA GLU A 43 12.00 6.36 1.80
C GLU A 43 10.58 6.93 1.82
N GLY A 44 10.14 7.55 0.73
CA GLY A 44 8.82 8.19 0.66
C GLY A 44 7.68 7.19 0.71
N VAL A 45 7.77 6.12 -0.07
CA VAL A 45 6.74 5.06 -0.12
C VAL A 45 6.91 4.07 1.02
N HIS A 46 8.14 3.79 1.38
CA HIS A 46 8.48 2.93 2.51
C HIS A 46 7.73 1.60 2.49
N LEU A 47 7.92 0.84 1.39
CA LEU A 47 7.34 -0.50 1.29
C LEU A 47 7.98 -1.42 2.32
N GLU A 48 7.16 -2.02 3.16
CA GLU A 48 7.63 -2.84 4.27
C GLU A 48 6.75 -4.07 4.42
N LYS A 49 7.39 -5.22 4.62
CA LYS A 49 6.66 -6.44 4.92
C LYS A 49 6.21 -6.40 6.38
N ALA A 50 4.91 -6.51 6.61
CA ALA A 50 4.35 -6.53 7.96
C ALA A 50 4.64 -7.89 8.59
N LYS A 51 5.54 -7.89 9.57
CA LYS A 51 6.05 -9.11 10.18
C LYS A 51 4.94 -9.89 10.88
N GLY A 52 4.78 -11.14 10.50
CA GLY A 52 3.81 -12.04 11.12
C GLY A 52 2.36 -11.84 10.68
N LEU A 53 2.09 -10.87 9.80
CA LEU A 53 0.73 -10.63 9.31
C LEU A 53 0.54 -11.24 7.93
N LEU A 54 -0.63 -11.85 7.74
CA LEU A 54 -0.99 -12.46 6.47
C LEU A 54 -2.29 -11.85 5.96
N THR A 55 -2.47 -11.88 4.64
CA THR A 55 -3.73 -11.54 4.02
C THR A 55 -4.75 -12.67 4.29
N ARG A 56 -6.01 -12.43 3.91
CA ARG A 56 -7.06 -13.45 4.03
C ARG A 56 -6.67 -14.76 3.32
N ASP A 57 -5.94 -14.65 2.21
CA ASP A 57 -5.51 -15.79 1.40
C ASP A 57 -4.20 -16.41 1.89
N GLY A 58 -3.68 -15.99 3.04
CA GLY A 58 -2.46 -16.54 3.63
C GLY A 58 -1.18 -16.00 3.04
N LYS A 59 -1.21 -14.91 2.28
CA LYS A 59 -0.03 -14.29 1.67
C LYS A 59 0.58 -13.25 2.62
N PRO A 60 1.90 -13.00 2.52
CA PRO A 60 2.52 -11.94 3.32
C PRO A 60 1.88 -10.59 3.05
N GLN A 61 1.60 -9.87 4.12
CA GLN A 61 1.05 -8.53 4.05
C GLN A 61 2.17 -7.49 4.01
N TYR A 62 2.02 -6.50 3.12
CA TYR A 62 2.95 -5.38 2.99
C TYR A 62 2.21 -4.08 3.28
N THR A 63 2.95 -3.09 3.74
CA THR A 63 2.42 -1.73 3.93
C THR A 63 3.22 -0.73 3.12
N LEU A 64 2.53 0.30 2.62
CA LEU A 64 3.16 1.43 1.94
C LEU A 64 2.69 2.71 2.63
N ARG A 65 3.61 3.65 2.80
CA ARG A 65 3.27 4.93 3.41
C ARG A 65 2.43 5.77 2.45
N VAL A 66 1.28 6.22 2.93
CA VAL A 66 0.38 7.11 2.20
C VAL A 66 0.52 8.53 2.75
N THR A 67 0.40 8.65 4.08
CA THR A 67 0.69 9.88 4.82
C THR A 67 1.47 9.47 6.08
N ARG A 68 1.72 10.44 6.96
CA ARG A 68 2.40 10.16 8.22
C ARG A 68 1.70 9.07 9.04
N SER A 69 0.38 9.06 9.04
CA SER A 69 -0.42 8.11 9.84
C SER A 69 -1.11 7.04 9.01
N ALA A 70 -1.38 7.28 7.74
CA ALA A 70 -2.11 6.34 6.88
C ALA A 70 -1.17 5.42 6.11
N ARG A 71 -1.60 4.17 5.92
CA ARG A 71 -0.86 3.15 5.16
C ARG A 71 -1.77 2.48 4.15
N ALA A 72 -1.21 2.13 3.00
CA ALA A 72 -1.85 1.21 2.08
C ALA A 72 -1.45 -0.20 2.46
N ILE A 73 -2.41 -1.11 2.47
CA ILE A 73 -2.18 -2.52 2.74
C ILE A 73 -2.18 -3.25 1.41
N ALA A 74 -1.16 -4.08 1.21
CA ALA A 74 -0.93 -4.73 -0.07
C ALA A 74 -0.34 -6.12 0.11
N THR A 75 -0.29 -6.88 -0.99
CA THR A 75 0.53 -8.08 -1.08
C THR A 75 1.29 -8.03 -2.40
N VAL A 76 2.30 -8.87 -2.53
CA VAL A 76 3.12 -8.93 -3.75
C VAL A 76 2.93 -10.29 -4.39
N GLU A 77 2.58 -10.31 -5.68
CA GLU A 77 2.44 -11.53 -6.47
C GLU A 77 3.34 -11.41 -7.70
N GLY A 78 4.50 -12.07 -7.66
CA GLY A 78 5.48 -11.95 -8.73
C GLY A 78 5.98 -10.51 -8.87
N ASP A 79 5.71 -9.90 -10.03
CA ASP A 79 6.08 -8.50 -10.32
C ASP A 79 4.91 -7.54 -10.11
N THR A 80 3.83 -7.99 -9.47
CA THR A 80 2.61 -7.23 -9.29
C THR A 80 2.41 -6.87 -7.82
N LEU A 81 2.16 -5.59 -7.56
CA LEU A 81 1.76 -5.10 -6.25
C LEU A 81 0.23 -5.06 -6.21
N VAL A 82 -0.35 -5.88 -5.35
CA VAL A 82 -1.81 -5.99 -5.22
C VAL A 82 -2.24 -5.08 -4.06
N LEU A 83 -2.93 -3.99 -4.37
CA LEU A 83 -3.40 -3.03 -3.38
C LEU A 83 -4.77 -3.46 -2.86
N LEU A 84 -4.87 -3.68 -1.54
CA LEU A 84 -6.02 -4.29 -0.90
C LEU A 84 -6.95 -3.28 -0.24
N PHE A 85 -6.43 -2.39 0.60
CA PHE A 85 -7.22 -1.34 1.24
C PHE A 85 -6.30 -0.28 1.86
N VAL A 86 -6.90 0.84 2.28
CA VAL A 86 -6.19 1.93 2.97
C VAL A 86 -6.58 1.90 4.44
N GLU A 87 -5.58 1.85 5.31
CA GLU A 87 -5.74 1.95 6.75
C GLU A 87 -5.34 3.37 7.19
N PRO A 88 -6.29 4.19 7.68
CA PRO A 88 -5.98 5.58 8.03
C PRO A 88 -5.15 5.72 9.31
N ASP A 89 -5.11 4.68 10.15
CA ASP A 89 -4.37 4.71 11.41
C ASP A 89 -3.24 3.68 11.36
N HIS A 90 -1.99 4.18 11.33
CA HIS A 90 -0.80 3.33 11.26
C HIS A 90 -0.75 2.27 12.36
N ASP A 91 -1.17 2.59 13.57
CA ASP A 91 -1.14 1.65 14.69
C ASP A 91 -2.08 0.47 14.47
N LYS A 92 -3.11 0.65 13.65
CA LYS A 92 -4.06 -0.41 13.31
C LYS A 92 -3.64 -1.22 12.09
N ALA A 93 -2.67 -0.76 11.31
CA ALA A 93 -2.17 -1.46 10.14
C ALA A 93 -1.29 -2.66 10.51
N TYR A 94 -0.80 -2.69 11.74
CA TYR A 94 0.05 -3.76 12.24
C TYR A 94 -0.66 -4.59 13.32
#